data_fa809a7ce0b19fc1234c21fa437160d8
#
_entry.id   fa809a7ce0b19fc1234c21fa437160d8
#
_cell.length_a   1.000
_cell.length_b   1.000
_cell.length_c   1.000
_cell.angle_alpha   90.00
_cell.angle_beta   90.00
_cell.angle_gamma   90.00
#
_symmetry.space_group_name_H-M   'P 1'
#
loop_
_entity.id
_entity.type
_entity.pdbx_description
1 polymer ?
#
loop_
_entity_poly.entity_id
_entity_poly.type
_entity_poly.pdbx_seq_one_letter_code
_entity_poly.pdbx_strand_id
1 'polypeptide(L)'
;PLGLAEGVGYAPAPVFMAKLTVRDLKVRGKRVFVRVEYNVPMEEKDGQMAITDVTRIKETLPTLDLLIAQGSKVILAAHLGRPKGKPEPSMSLRPVAAKLAEMIGRPVAFADDCIGDKVEKTVGVMQPGDVLLLENVRYYNEEEKNDPAFAEKLAKVADVYVNDAFGAAH
;
A
#
# COMPACT_ATOMS: atom_id res chain seq x y z
N PRO A 1 -57.66 3.83 40.11
CA PRO A 1 -56.26 3.98 40.26
C PRO A 1 -55.58 3.65 38.90
N LEU A 2 -54.88 4.64 38.39
CA LEU A 2 -54.27 4.67 37.06
C LEU A 2 -53.01 3.85 37.10
N GLY A 3 -52.92 2.82 36.23
CA GLY A 3 -51.69 2.09 35.97
C GLY A 3 -50.80 2.90 35.08
N LEU A 4 -49.57 3.14 35.53
CA LEU A 4 -48.49 3.72 34.76
C LEU A 4 -47.98 2.69 33.76
N ALA A 5 -48.05 3.01 32.47
CA ALA A 5 -47.43 2.23 31.43
C ALA A 5 -45.89 2.49 31.48
N GLU A 6 -45.14 1.45 31.82
CA GLU A 6 -43.68 1.48 31.71
C GLU A 6 -43.29 1.60 30.27
N GLY A 7 -42.49 2.64 29.97
CA GLY A 7 -41.93 2.87 28.65
C GLY A 7 -40.97 1.76 28.25
N VAL A 8 -41.26 1.08 27.16
CA VAL A 8 -40.34 0.17 26.51
C VAL A 8 -39.16 1.01 25.98
N GLY A 9 -38.07 0.94 26.68
CA GLY A 9 -36.82 1.55 26.24
C GLY A 9 -36.38 0.91 24.93
N TYR A 10 -36.42 1.68 23.84
CA TYR A 10 -35.84 1.31 22.57
C TYR A 10 -34.32 1.31 22.74
N ALA A 11 -33.75 0.14 22.88
CA ALA A 11 -32.30 0.01 22.76
C ALA A 11 -31.89 0.37 21.31
N PRO A 12 -30.97 1.30 21.09
CA PRO A 12 -30.53 1.60 19.72
C PRO A 12 -29.95 0.32 19.11
N ALA A 13 -30.42 -0.01 17.92
CA ALA A 13 -29.88 -1.13 17.16
C ALA A 13 -28.35 -0.97 17.04
N PRO A 14 -27.56 -2.06 17.13
CA PRO A 14 -26.14 -1.98 17.00
C PRO A 14 -25.82 -1.36 15.63
N VAL A 15 -25.15 -0.22 15.66
CA VAL A 15 -24.62 0.41 14.44
C VAL A 15 -23.50 -0.52 13.94
N PHE A 16 -23.82 -1.37 12.99
CA PHE A 16 -22.83 -2.08 12.21
C PHE A 16 -22.05 -1.02 11.43
N MET A 17 -20.89 -0.65 11.93
CA MET A 17 -19.93 0.12 11.15
C MET A 17 -19.48 -0.78 9.99
N ALA A 18 -20.09 -0.60 8.83
CA ALA A 18 -19.63 -1.25 7.61
C ALA A 18 -18.17 -0.84 7.38
N LYS A 19 -17.29 -1.83 7.23
CA LYS A 19 -15.89 -1.55 6.87
C LYS A 19 -15.88 -0.81 5.55
N LEU A 20 -15.25 0.37 5.53
CA LEU A 20 -15.06 1.12 4.31
C LEU A 20 -14.21 0.28 3.34
N THR A 21 -14.69 0.16 2.12
CA THR A 21 -13.95 -0.46 1.03
C THR A 21 -13.31 0.60 0.16
N VAL A 22 -12.32 0.20 -0.66
CA VAL A 22 -11.67 1.11 -1.61
C VAL A 22 -12.68 1.79 -2.55
N ARG A 23 -13.82 1.13 -2.83
CA ARG A 23 -14.90 1.67 -3.66
C ARG A 23 -15.64 2.84 -3.03
N ASP A 24 -15.65 2.91 -1.70
CA ASP A 24 -16.35 3.96 -0.95
C ASP A 24 -15.48 5.22 -0.76
N LEU A 25 -14.20 5.16 -1.15
CA LEU A 25 -13.26 6.24 -0.96
C LEU A 25 -13.38 7.29 -2.07
N LYS A 26 -13.41 8.56 -1.69
CA LYS A 26 -13.29 9.69 -2.60
C LYS A 26 -11.82 10.11 -2.67
N VAL A 27 -11.09 9.58 -3.65
CA VAL A 27 -9.62 9.70 -3.70
C VAL A 27 -9.09 10.49 -4.89
N ARG A 28 -9.95 11.13 -5.68
CA ARG A 28 -9.52 11.94 -6.82
C ARG A 28 -8.50 12.99 -6.40
N GLY A 29 -7.34 12.98 -7.04
CA GLY A 29 -6.23 13.88 -6.76
C GLY A 29 -5.51 13.66 -5.43
N LYS A 30 -5.96 12.71 -4.61
CA LYS A 30 -5.34 12.40 -3.32
C LYS A 30 -4.18 11.43 -3.46
N ARG A 31 -3.22 11.55 -2.55
CA ARG A 31 -2.10 10.63 -2.40
C ARG A 31 -2.58 9.43 -1.59
N VAL A 32 -2.76 8.30 -2.27
CA VAL A 32 -3.23 7.06 -1.65
C VAL A 32 -2.06 6.13 -1.45
N PHE A 33 -1.69 5.91 -0.19
CA PHE A 33 -0.66 4.96 0.21
C PHE A 33 -1.27 3.58 0.36
N VAL A 34 -0.83 2.63 -0.46
CA VAL A 34 -1.35 1.27 -0.49
C VAL A 34 -0.28 0.30 -0.02
N ARG A 35 -0.52 -0.37 1.09
CA ARG A 35 0.31 -1.50 1.51
C ARG A 35 -0.10 -2.72 0.69
N VAL A 36 0.83 -3.27 -0.07
CA VAL A 36 0.60 -4.43 -0.95
C VAL A 36 1.52 -5.60 -0.58
N GLU A 37 1.11 -6.80 -0.96
CA GLU A 37 1.88 -8.03 -0.72
C GLU A 37 2.70 -8.39 -1.96
N TYR A 38 3.90 -7.79 -2.08
CA TYR A 38 4.83 -8.04 -3.19
C TYR A 38 6.05 -8.86 -2.77
N ASN A 39 5.93 -9.64 -1.71
CA ASN A 39 6.95 -10.63 -1.35
C ASN A 39 6.89 -11.82 -2.32
N VAL A 40 7.26 -11.56 -3.56
CA VAL A 40 7.22 -12.53 -4.67
C VAL A 40 8.47 -13.41 -4.71
N PRO A 41 8.36 -14.67 -5.18
CA PRO A 41 9.54 -15.50 -5.38
C PRO A 41 10.38 -14.97 -6.53
N MET A 42 11.69 -14.97 -6.33
CA MET A 42 12.69 -14.52 -7.30
C MET A 42 13.81 -15.53 -7.45
N GLU A 43 14.40 -15.58 -8.64
CA GLU A 43 15.60 -16.34 -8.95
C GLU A 43 16.63 -15.45 -9.63
N GLU A 44 17.89 -15.74 -9.39
CA GLU A 44 18.98 -15.08 -10.11
C GLU A 44 19.15 -15.73 -11.50
N LYS A 45 19.09 -14.91 -12.55
CA LYS A 45 19.41 -15.29 -13.93
C LYS A 45 20.36 -14.28 -14.53
N ASP A 46 21.50 -14.74 -15.02
CA ASP A 46 22.51 -13.91 -15.69
C ASP A 46 22.92 -12.68 -14.87
N GLY A 47 23.07 -12.84 -13.56
CA GLY A 47 23.44 -11.77 -12.63
C GLY A 47 22.30 -10.81 -12.27
N GLN A 48 21.06 -11.08 -12.69
CA GLN A 48 19.88 -10.27 -12.39
C GLN A 48 18.80 -11.07 -11.68
N MET A 49 18.06 -10.41 -10.77
CA MET A 49 16.93 -11.02 -10.10
C MET A 49 15.70 -11.02 -11.02
N ALA A 50 15.12 -12.18 -11.24
CA ALA A 50 13.91 -12.38 -12.05
C ALA A 50 12.76 -12.91 -11.20
N ILE A 51 11.57 -12.38 -11.42
CA ILE A 51 10.35 -12.83 -10.74
C ILE A 51 9.90 -14.15 -11.38
N THR A 52 9.68 -15.19 -10.56
CA THR A 52 9.25 -16.51 -11.02
C THR A 52 7.75 -16.74 -10.88
N ASP A 53 7.07 -15.98 -10.05
CA ASP A 53 5.62 -16.04 -9.88
C ASP A 53 5.03 -14.64 -9.65
N VAL A 54 4.04 -14.27 -10.46
CA VAL A 54 3.40 -12.94 -10.44
C VAL A 54 2.03 -12.94 -9.76
N THR A 55 1.61 -14.05 -9.16
CA THR A 55 0.27 -14.20 -8.58
C THR A 55 -0.05 -13.08 -7.60
N ARG A 56 0.86 -12.76 -6.68
CA ARG A 56 0.67 -11.69 -5.68
C ARG A 56 0.54 -10.31 -6.32
N ILE A 57 1.23 -10.06 -7.41
CA ILE A 57 1.08 -8.81 -8.15
C ILE A 57 -0.31 -8.76 -8.81
N LYS A 58 -0.75 -9.86 -9.43
CA LYS A 58 -2.07 -9.94 -10.07
C LYS A 58 -3.21 -9.68 -9.07
N GLU A 59 -3.09 -10.17 -7.86
CA GLU A 59 -4.11 -10.00 -6.82
C GLU A 59 -4.36 -8.53 -6.44
N THR A 60 -3.40 -7.64 -6.67
CA THR A 60 -3.54 -6.21 -6.39
C THR A 60 -4.14 -5.41 -7.55
N LEU A 61 -4.19 -5.98 -8.75
CA LEU A 61 -4.65 -5.24 -9.95
C LEU A 61 -6.06 -4.66 -9.81
N PRO A 62 -7.06 -5.35 -9.25
CA PRO A 62 -8.39 -4.75 -9.08
C PRO A 62 -8.38 -3.48 -8.22
N THR A 63 -7.61 -3.47 -7.13
CA THR A 63 -7.45 -2.29 -6.27
C THR A 63 -6.75 -1.15 -7.04
N LEU A 64 -5.67 -1.45 -7.76
CA LEU A 64 -4.93 -0.46 -8.53
C LEU A 64 -5.78 0.14 -9.65
N ASP A 65 -6.47 -0.69 -10.42
CA ASP A 65 -7.33 -0.25 -11.52
C ASP A 65 -8.40 0.71 -11.01
N LEU A 66 -9.01 0.40 -9.87
CA LEU A 66 -10.02 1.26 -9.25
C LEU A 66 -9.45 2.60 -8.81
N LEU A 67 -8.30 2.61 -8.12
CA LEU A 67 -7.65 3.84 -7.65
C LEU A 67 -7.16 4.71 -8.82
N ILE A 68 -6.58 4.10 -9.85
CA ILE A 68 -6.14 4.79 -11.06
C ILE A 68 -7.33 5.41 -11.79
N ALA A 69 -8.42 4.65 -11.96
CA ALA A 69 -9.65 5.12 -12.61
C ALA A 69 -10.30 6.30 -11.87
N GLN A 70 -10.16 6.35 -10.56
CA GLN A 70 -10.63 7.47 -9.75
C GLN A 70 -9.71 8.70 -9.80
N GLY A 71 -8.57 8.62 -10.47
CA GLY A 71 -7.60 9.72 -10.58
C GLY A 71 -6.82 9.99 -9.29
N SER A 72 -6.55 8.98 -8.49
CA SER A 72 -5.67 9.12 -7.33
C SER A 72 -4.19 9.06 -7.75
N LYS A 73 -3.31 9.53 -6.87
CA LYS A 73 -1.87 9.35 -6.94
C LYS A 73 -1.53 8.13 -6.09
N VAL A 74 -1.17 7.02 -6.74
CA VAL A 74 -1.01 5.72 -6.08
C VAL A 74 0.43 5.52 -5.64
N ILE A 75 0.65 5.35 -4.34
CA ILE A 75 1.97 5.12 -3.73
C ILE A 75 1.94 3.73 -3.10
N LEU A 76 2.70 2.81 -3.68
CA LEU A 76 2.75 1.42 -3.25
C LEU A 76 3.92 1.18 -2.30
N ALA A 77 3.66 0.50 -1.20
CA ALA A 77 4.67 0.07 -0.24
C ALA A 77 4.57 -1.44 0.01
N ALA A 78 5.70 -2.11 -0.06
CA ALA A 78 5.78 -3.55 0.13
C ALA A 78 7.10 -3.94 0.79
N HIS A 79 7.15 -5.18 1.28
CA HIS A 79 8.41 -5.82 1.63
C HIS A 79 8.73 -6.97 0.67
N LEU A 80 10.00 -7.29 0.58
CA LEU A 80 10.54 -8.44 -0.14
C LEU A 80 11.64 -9.08 0.69
N GLY A 81 11.46 -10.38 0.99
CA GLY A 81 12.44 -11.12 1.79
C GLY A 81 12.61 -10.62 3.23
N ARG A 82 13.79 -10.87 3.76
CA ARG A 82 14.18 -10.47 5.14
C ARG A 82 15.56 -9.80 5.14
N PRO A 83 15.67 -8.55 4.71
CA PRO A 83 16.96 -7.85 4.57
C PRO A 83 17.60 -7.41 5.89
N LYS A 84 16.95 -7.65 7.03
CA LYS A 84 17.45 -7.35 8.39
C LYS A 84 17.83 -5.89 8.60
N GLY A 85 17.01 -4.97 8.10
CA GLY A 85 17.13 -3.54 8.34
C GLY A 85 18.28 -2.85 7.59
N LYS A 86 18.72 -3.39 6.45
CA LYS A 86 19.73 -2.80 5.59
C LYS A 86 19.39 -3.00 4.11
N PRO A 87 19.88 -2.13 3.22
CA PRO A 87 19.76 -2.33 1.80
C PRO A 87 20.43 -3.65 1.36
N GLU A 88 19.68 -4.43 0.58
CA GLU A 88 20.13 -5.69 0.01
C GLU A 88 19.67 -5.76 -1.46
N PRO A 89 20.58 -5.61 -2.44
CA PRO A 89 20.21 -5.52 -3.85
C PRO A 89 19.38 -6.69 -4.38
N SER A 90 19.60 -7.90 -3.87
CA SER A 90 18.82 -9.08 -4.23
C SER A 90 17.37 -9.03 -3.73
N MET A 91 17.05 -8.14 -2.79
CA MET A 91 15.74 -7.91 -2.21
C MET A 91 15.16 -6.54 -2.57
N SER A 92 15.69 -5.89 -3.62
CA SER A 92 15.11 -4.66 -4.16
C SER A 92 13.78 -4.94 -4.87
N LEU A 93 12.83 -4.03 -4.70
CA LEU A 93 11.54 -4.08 -5.39
C LEU A 93 11.59 -3.50 -6.82
N ARG A 94 12.74 -3.04 -7.28
CA ARG A 94 12.89 -2.49 -8.64
C ARG A 94 12.41 -3.45 -9.75
N PRO A 95 12.73 -4.76 -9.73
CA PRO A 95 12.17 -5.70 -10.71
C PRO A 95 10.64 -5.81 -10.65
N VAL A 96 10.06 -5.66 -9.45
CA VAL A 96 8.60 -5.68 -9.26
C VAL A 96 7.95 -4.46 -9.90
N ALA A 97 8.57 -3.27 -9.79
CA ALA A 97 8.08 -2.06 -10.45
C ALA A 97 8.02 -2.24 -11.98
N ALA A 98 9.07 -2.79 -12.58
CA ALA A 98 9.11 -3.07 -14.01
C ALA A 98 8.03 -4.08 -14.44
N LYS A 99 7.85 -5.16 -13.68
CA LYS A 99 6.83 -6.17 -13.97
C LYS A 99 5.41 -5.61 -13.80
N LEU A 100 5.18 -4.81 -12.77
CA LEU A 100 3.89 -4.15 -12.57
C LEU A 100 3.55 -3.21 -13.72
N ALA A 101 4.51 -2.39 -14.18
CA ALA A 101 4.31 -1.51 -15.32
C ALA A 101 3.90 -2.27 -16.59
N GLU A 102 4.54 -3.40 -16.85
CA GLU A 102 4.20 -4.31 -17.94
C GLU A 102 2.76 -4.84 -17.80
N MET A 103 2.37 -5.27 -16.59
CA MET A 103 1.06 -5.87 -16.33
C MET A 103 -0.10 -4.86 -16.39
N ILE A 104 0.11 -3.61 -15.97
CA ILE A 104 -0.93 -2.57 -16.02
C ILE A 104 -0.91 -1.74 -17.30
N GLY A 105 0.09 -1.95 -18.18
CA GLY A 105 0.20 -1.25 -19.46
C GLY A 105 0.47 0.25 -19.33
N ARG A 106 1.11 0.71 -18.25
CA ARG A 106 1.46 2.11 -17.99
C ARG A 106 2.71 2.22 -17.14
N PRO A 107 3.39 3.39 -17.17
CA PRO A 107 4.59 3.58 -16.36
C PRO A 107 4.32 3.41 -14.86
N VAL A 108 5.25 2.76 -14.17
CA VAL A 108 5.34 2.73 -12.72
C VAL A 108 6.68 3.34 -12.34
N ALA A 109 6.67 4.47 -11.66
CA ALA A 109 7.87 5.07 -11.12
C ALA A 109 8.40 4.24 -9.95
N PHE A 110 9.70 4.27 -9.73
CA PHE A 110 10.33 3.59 -8.60
C PHE A 110 11.19 4.58 -7.80
N ALA A 111 11.00 4.60 -6.48
CA ALA A 111 11.82 5.39 -5.56
C ALA A 111 12.85 4.48 -4.88
N ASP A 112 14.11 4.90 -4.85
CA ASP A 112 15.23 4.12 -4.27
C ASP A 112 15.18 4.02 -2.73
N ASP A 113 14.20 4.64 -2.11
CA ASP A 113 13.94 4.60 -0.68
C ASP A 113 12.42 4.60 -0.43
N CYS A 114 12.00 4.37 0.80
CA CYS A 114 10.58 4.44 1.19
C CYS A 114 10.25 5.66 2.07
N ILE A 115 11.24 6.38 2.55
CA ILE A 115 11.10 7.60 3.37
C ILE A 115 12.14 8.64 2.97
N GLY A 116 11.95 9.87 3.42
CA GLY A 116 12.91 10.96 3.30
C GLY A 116 12.60 11.93 2.17
N ASP A 117 13.42 12.97 2.07
CA ASP A 117 13.20 14.13 1.18
C ASP A 117 13.08 13.76 -0.30
N LYS A 118 13.84 12.77 -0.77
CA LYS A 118 13.78 12.32 -2.17
C LYS A 118 12.41 11.72 -2.49
N VAL A 119 11.89 10.90 -1.58
CA VAL A 119 10.56 10.29 -1.73
C VAL A 119 9.48 11.37 -1.68
N GLU A 120 9.56 12.29 -0.73
CA GLU A 120 8.61 13.40 -0.60
C GLU A 120 8.59 14.28 -1.86
N LYS A 121 9.75 14.60 -2.43
CA LYS A 121 9.87 15.33 -3.70
C LYS A 121 9.27 14.56 -4.88
N THR A 122 9.55 13.27 -4.98
CA THR A 122 8.99 12.41 -6.04
C THR A 122 7.47 12.36 -5.97
N VAL A 123 6.93 12.19 -4.77
CA VAL A 123 5.46 12.22 -4.55
C VAL A 123 4.87 13.60 -4.86
N GLY A 124 5.59 14.67 -4.52
CA GLY A 124 5.14 16.05 -4.75
C GLY A 124 4.91 16.40 -6.22
N VAL A 125 5.56 15.73 -7.15
CA VAL A 125 5.39 15.95 -8.60
C VAL A 125 4.46 14.96 -9.29
N MET A 126 3.91 13.97 -8.56
CA MET A 126 2.95 13.01 -9.11
C MET A 126 1.68 13.70 -9.59
N GLN A 127 1.14 13.18 -10.69
CA GLN A 127 -0.15 13.59 -11.26
C GLN A 127 -1.23 12.55 -10.97
N PRO A 128 -2.53 12.94 -11.01
CA PRO A 128 -3.63 11.98 -10.90
C PRO A 128 -3.49 10.82 -11.90
N GLY A 129 -3.57 9.60 -11.41
CA GLY A 129 -3.38 8.38 -12.18
C GLY A 129 -1.95 7.84 -12.22
N ASP A 130 -0.98 8.58 -11.68
CA ASP A 130 0.40 8.09 -11.55
C ASP A 130 0.51 7.00 -10.48
N VAL A 131 1.44 6.08 -10.72
CA VAL A 131 1.77 4.98 -9.80
C VAL A 131 3.26 5.03 -9.47
N LEU A 132 3.57 5.01 -8.18
CA LEU A 132 4.92 4.97 -7.62
C LEU A 132 5.05 3.73 -6.73
N LEU A 133 6.08 2.92 -6.93
CA LEU A 133 6.48 1.87 -5.99
C LEU A 133 7.70 2.36 -5.20
N LEU A 134 7.58 2.30 -3.88
CA LEU A 134 8.69 2.60 -2.97
C LEU A 134 9.63 1.40 -2.85
N GLU A 135 10.88 1.65 -2.48
CA GLU A 135 11.84 0.58 -2.17
C GLU A 135 11.40 -0.17 -0.90
N ASN A 136 11.92 -1.36 -0.74
CA ASN A 136 11.60 -2.33 0.31
C ASN A 136 11.56 -1.70 1.70
N VAL A 137 10.37 -1.65 2.32
CA VAL A 137 10.19 -1.04 3.64
C VAL A 137 10.95 -1.79 4.74
N ARG A 138 11.32 -3.05 4.53
CA ARG A 138 12.13 -3.83 5.47
C ARG A 138 13.63 -3.59 5.38
N TYR A 139 14.07 -2.65 4.52
CA TYR A 139 15.40 -2.07 4.68
C TYR A 139 15.54 -1.28 5.98
N TYR A 140 14.43 -1.05 6.66
CA TYR A 140 14.34 -0.46 8.00
C TYR A 140 13.78 -1.47 9.00
N ASN A 141 14.53 -1.79 10.05
CA ASN A 141 14.07 -2.68 11.13
C ASN A 141 12.83 -2.16 11.86
N GLU A 142 12.63 -0.86 11.81
CA GLU A 142 11.51 -0.14 12.38
C GLU A 142 10.17 -0.60 11.83
N GLU A 143 10.14 -1.08 10.57
CA GLU A 143 8.91 -1.62 9.97
C GLU A 143 8.40 -2.85 10.73
N GLU A 144 9.27 -3.84 10.99
CA GLU A 144 8.89 -5.05 11.72
C GLU A 144 8.61 -4.78 13.21
N LYS A 145 9.19 -3.71 13.78
CA LYS A 145 8.96 -3.29 15.17
C LYS A 145 7.71 -2.43 15.33
N ASN A 146 7.01 -2.11 14.26
CA ASN A 146 5.89 -1.20 14.25
C ASN A 146 6.22 0.14 14.93
N ASP A 147 7.40 0.70 14.60
CA ASP A 147 7.90 1.92 15.18
C ASP A 147 7.05 3.14 14.80
N PRO A 148 6.53 3.91 15.75
CA PRO A 148 5.66 5.05 15.47
C PRO A 148 6.35 6.16 14.69
N ALA A 149 7.63 6.44 14.95
CA ALA A 149 8.36 7.48 14.23
C ALA A 149 8.60 7.12 12.78
N PHE A 150 8.82 5.84 12.48
CA PHE A 150 8.91 5.33 11.11
C PHE A 150 7.55 5.43 10.40
N ALA A 151 6.47 5.06 11.08
CA ALA A 151 5.11 5.20 10.55
C ALA A 151 4.77 6.66 10.21
N GLU A 152 5.17 7.62 11.04
CA GLU A 152 5.00 9.05 10.76
C GLU A 152 5.76 9.49 9.50
N LYS A 153 6.97 8.99 9.28
CA LYS A 153 7.76 9.27 8.08
C LYS A 153 7.08 8.74 6.81
N LEU A 154 6.52 7.53 6.87
CA LEU A 154 5.72 6.98 5.76
C LEU A 154 4.44 7.79 5.52
N ALA A 155 3.78 8.23 6.59
CA ALA A 155 2.54 8.99 6.52
C ALA A 155 2.69 10.38 5.88
N LYS A 156 3.90 10.95 5.86
CA LYS A 156 4.16 12.26 5.22
C LYS A 156 3.79 12.32 3.74
N VAL A 157 3.80 11.20 3.06
CA VAL A 157 3.49 11.11 1.62
C VAL A 157 2.06 10.66 1.33
N ALA A 158 1.22 10.52 2.36
CA ALA A 158 -0.11 9.95 2.24
C ALA A 158 -1.21 10.91 2.70
N ASP A 159 -2.31 10.96 1.96
CA ASP A 159 -3.58 11.55 2.39
C ASP A 159 -4.56 10.45 2.86
N VAL A 160 -4.45 9.27 2.27
CA VAL A 160 -5.30 8.09 2.54
C VAL A 160 -4.43 6.85 2.61
N TYR A 161 -4.74 5.95 3.53
CA TYR A 161 -4.10 4.64 3.65
C TYR A 161 -5.06 3.52 3.26
N VAL A 162 -4.58 2.59 2.45
CA VAL A 162 -5.27 1.36 2.06
C VAL A 162 -4.38 0.16 2.38
N ASN A 163 -4.92 -0.84 3.05
CA ASN A 163 -4.24 -2.10 3.26
C ASN A 163 -4.79 -3.17 2.31
N ASP A 164 -3.96 -3.59 1.36
CA ASP A 164 -4.21 -4.68 0.41
C ASP A 164 -3.17 -5.80 0.57
N ALA A 165 -2.75 -6.03 1.82
CA ALA A 165 -1.71 -6.98 2.17
C ALA A 165 -2.12 -7.81 3.40
N PHE A 166 -3.10 -8.70 3.24
CA PHE A 166 -3.65 -9.49 4.34
C PHE A 166 -2.59 -10.33 5.07
N GLY A 167 -1.59 -10.84 4.36
CA GLY A 167 -0.48 -11.59 4.93
C GLY A 167 0.46 -10.78 5.82
N ALA A 168 0.42 -9.46 5.75
CA ALA A 168 1.27 -8.53 6.51
C ALA A 168 0.46 -7.61 7.45
N ALA A 169 -0.82 -7.87 7.65
CA ALA A 169 -1.74 -7.02 8.43
C ALA A 169 -1.85 -7.42 9.91
N HIS A 170 -0.81 -8.00 10.48
CA HIS A 170 -0.76 -8.44 11.89
C HIS A 170 0.22 -7.64 12.73
#